data_b656aa000ed6c928e74c94eac252e430
#
_entry.id   b656aa000ed6c928e74c94eac252e430
#
_cell.length_a   1.000
_cell.length_b   1.000
_cell.length_c   1.000
_cell.angle_alpha   90.00
_cell.angle_beta   90.00
_cell.angle_gamma   90.00
#
_symmetry.space_group_name_H-M   'P 1'
#
loop_
_entity.id
_entity.type
_entity.pdbx_description
1 polymer ?
#
loop_
_entity_poly.entity_id
_entity_poly.type
_entity_poly.pdbx_seq_one_letter_code
_entity_poly.pdbx_strand_id
1 'polypeptide(L)'
;RQKDGNSKQFGFDGGIGNLSSRLTLEGPIIKDKWSFLLAGRRTYYDILGKAAGLDELEDNTMYFYDLNGKSNLVINNNNRIYLSGYMGEDVFELGESMYMRWGNATATARWNHIFGDKIFMNISAIFSNYDYKLGVPGDNADNFDWSSRIKDYNGKADFTWFANPQNTVKFGVNTIRHEFRPGKITTNGDNSMFSDMELAHYNAIESALYLSNEQKLSDLFSMQYGVRLSHFQQVGKGEVNIYADPENPDKNEIIETISYGKNDKIGDAFVHLEPRFSMKYTLDRNSSVKGSYNRMVQNLHLISNTQSPTPLDIWLPSSTYIKPLKVDQVSIGYFRNFQQNMYETSVEVYYKDMHNVLDYIEGAELFLNDAIETELLHGSGTSKGLEALVKKSKGKLTGWVGYTWSKTEREIPGINNGNPYPSSYDRTHDLSLVSSYQLNDRWNFAANFVYATGNPTSYPVAK
;
A
#
# COMPACT_ATOMS: atom_id res chain seq x y z
N ARG A 1 -1.22 10.79 -8.83
CA ARG A 1 -1.12 12.27 -8.65
C ARG A 1 -2.46 12.88 -9.01
N GLN A 2 -3.11 13.60 -8.09
CA GLN A 2 -4.39 14.26 -8.37
C GLN A 2 -4.19 15.39 -9.41
N LYS A 3 -5.17 15.56 -10.31
CA LYS A 3 -5.24 16.68 -11.27
C LYS A 3 -5.26 18.01 -10.52
N ASP A 4 -4.65 19.03 -11.05
CA ASP A 4 -4.77 20.41 -10.56
C ASP A 4 -6.05 21.05 -11.12
N GLY A 5 -6.69 21.90 -10.35
CA GLY A 5 -7.87 22.65 -10.79
C GLY A 5 -7.51 23.64 -11.90
N ASN A 6 -8.46 23.93 -12.77
CA ASN A 6 -8.28 24.88 -13.86
C ASN A 6 -8.12 26.31 -13.29
N SER A 7 -6.99 26.95 -13.57
CA SER A 7 -6.70 28.32 -13.09
C SER A 7 -7.30 29.43 -13.96
N LYS A 8 -7.89 29.10 -15.12
CA LYS A 8 -8.35 30.10 -16.10
C LYS A 8 -9.85 30.24 -16.17
N GLN A 9 -10.59 29.13 -16.07
CA GLN A 9 -12.04 29.11 -16.21
C GLN A 9 -12.66 28.03 -15.32
N PHE A 10 -13.92 28.22 -14.97
CA PHE A 10 -14.70 27.20 -14.29
C PHE A 10 -14.97 26.03 -15.24
N GLY A 11 -14.84 24.84 -14.72
CA GLY A 11 -15.15 23.57 -15.39
C GLY A 11 -16.09 22.72 -14.53
N PHE A 12 -16.94 22.02 -15.21
CA PHE A 12 -17.88 21.06 -14.64
C PHE A 12 -17.82 19.79 -15.47
N ASP A 13 -17.66 18.65 -14.82
CA ASP A 13 -17.81 17.33 -15.44
C ASP A 13 -18.66 16.47 -14.51
N GLY A 14 -19.69 15.87 -15.05
CA GLY A 14 -20.60 15.02 -14.28
C GLY A 14 -21.12 13.87 -15.12
N GLY A 15 -21.45 12.79 -14.46
CA GLY A 15 -22.01 11.61 -15.08
C GLY A 15 -22.88 10.84 -14.12
N ILE A 16 -24.02 10.38 -14.62
CA ILE A 16 -24.92 9.47 -13.94
C ILE A 16 -24.93 8.18 -14.76
N GLY A 17 -24.46 7.11 -14.16
CA GLY A 17 -24.49 5.76 -14.74
C GLY A 17 -25.49 4.87 -14.02
N ASN A 18 -25.60 3.63 -14.44
CA ASN A 18 -26.52 2.67 -13.81
C ASN A 18 -26.10 2.30 -12.38
N LEU A 19 -24.80 2.38 -12.06
CA LEU A 19 -24.27 1.90 -10.78
C LEU A 19 -23.67 3.01 -9.93
N SER A 20 -23.28 4.14 -10.53
CA SER A 20 -22.61 5.23 -9.82
C SER A 20 -22.86 6.58 -10.49
N SER A 21 -22.80 7.63 -9.69
CA SER A 21 -22.72 9.02 -10.14
C SER A 21 -21.39 9.63 -9.73
N ARG A 22 -20.90 10.54 -10.56
CA ARG A 22 -19.70 11.33 -10.28
C ARG A 22 -19.94 12.79 -10.62
N LEU A 23 -19.27 13.67 -9.89
CA LEU A 23 -19.30 15.10 -10.11
C LEU A 23 -17.91 15.68 -9.88
N THR A 24 -17.43 16.50 -10.79
CA THR A 24 -16.20 17.26 -10.64
C THR A 24 -16.46 18.73 -10.93
N LEU A 25 -16.04 19.58 -10.02
CA LEU A 25 -16.07 21.02 -10.12
C LEU A 25 -14.64 21.55 -10.03
N GLU A 26 -14.23 22.38 -10.94
CA GLU A 26 -12.92 23.01 -10.91
C GLU A 26 -13.00 24.47 -11.38
N GLY A 27 -12.08 25.29 -10.91
CA GLY A 27 -12.05 26.68 -11.38
C GLY A 27 -11.06 27.55 -10.63
N PRO A 28 -10.90 28.81 -11.08
CA PRO A 28 -10.10 29.81 -10.40
C PRO A 28 -10.84 30.40 -9.19
N ILE A 29 -10.18 30.44 -8.03
CA ILE A 29 -10.53 31.37 -6.94
C ILE A 29 -9.98 32.74 -7.27
N ILE A 30 -8.72 32.78 -7.74
CA ILE A 30 -8.08 33.97 -8.33
C ILE A 30 -7.47 33.52 -9.66
N LYS A 31 -7.90 34.13 -10.75
CA LYS A 31 -7.46 33.79 -12.10
C LYS A 31 -5.92 33.75 -12.21
N ASP A 32 -5.40 32.65 -12.80
CA ASP A 32 -3.99 32.35 -13.01
C ASP A 32 -3.12 32.23 -11.74
N LYS A 33 -3.71 32.41 -10.54
CA LYS A 33 -2.99 32.34 -9.26
C LYS A 33 -3.48 31.27 -8.31
N TRP A 34 -4.80 31.13 -8.15
CA TRP A 34 -5.36 30.25 -7.17
C TRP A 34 -6.52 29.46 -7.76
N SER A 35 -6.39 28.18 -7.83
CA SER A 35 -7.42 27.28 -8.38
C SER A 35 -7.84 26.21 -7.36
N PHE A 36 -9.02 25.67 -7.56
CA PHE A 36 -9.54 24.53 -6.81
C PHE A 36 -10.08 23.44 -7.75
N LEU A 37 -10.14 22.24 -7.22
CA LEU A 37 -10.83 21.08 -7.77
C LEU A 37 -11.55 20.37 -6.63
N LEU A 38 -12.83 20.08 -6.81
CA LEU A 38 -13.64 19.23 -5.94
C LEU A 38 -14.23 18.13 -6.80
N ALA A 39 -14.07 16.88 -6.38
CA ALA A 39 -14.66 15.73 -7.07
C ALA A 39 -15.28 14.79 -6.07
N GLY A 40 -16.43 14.25 -6.40
CA GLY A 40 -17.14 13.26 -5.60
C GLY A 40 -17.72 12.17 -6.47
N ARG A 41 -17.81 10.98 -5.92
CA ARG A 41 -18.44 9.82 -6.52
C ARG A 41 -19.18 9.03 -5.45
N ARG A 42 -20.33 8.46 -5.82
CA ARG A 42 -21.06 7.49 -5.00
C ARG A 42 -21.67 6.42 -5.90
N THR A 43 -21.60 5.17 -5.44
CA THR A 43 -22.40 4.07 -5.99
C THR A 43 -23.74 4.00 -5.25
N TYR A 44 -24.72 3.37 -5.87
CA TYR A 44 -26.09 3.28 -5.30
C TYR A 44 -26.73 1.91 -5.58
N TYR A 45 -25.99 0.83 -5.36
CA TYR A 45 -26.54 -0.52 -5.41
C TYR A 45 -27.72 -0.68 -4.44
N ASP A 46 -27.60 -0.06 -3.25
CA ASP A 46 -28.61 0.02 -2.21
C ASP A 46 -29.93 0.64 -2.73
N ILE A 47 -29.84 1.75 -3.45
CA ILE A 47 -31.01 2.46 -3.99
C ILE A 47 -31.66 1.69 -5.16
N LEU A 48 -30.83 1.13 -6.04
CA LEU A 48 -31.32 0.41 -7.22
C LEU A 48 -31.97 -0.92 -6.86
N GLY A 49 -31.41 -1.65 -5.89
CA GLY A 49 -31.98 -2.89 -5.38
C GLY A 49 -33.38 -2.68 -4.82
N LYS A 50 -33.55 -1.67 -3.97
CA LYS A 50 -34.83 -1.26 -3.41
C LYS A 50 -35.80 -0.81 -4.49
N ALA A 51 -35.36 0.01 -5.45
CA ALA A 51 -36.20 0.50 -6.55
C ALA A 51 -36.63 -0.60 -7.54
N ALA A 52 -35.86 -1.66 -7.68
CA ALA A 52 -36.13 -2.82 -8.51
C ALA A 52 -37.08 -3.85 -7.84
N GLY A 53 -37.39 -3.66 -6.54
CA GLY A 53 -38.22 -4.60 -5.78
C GLY A 53 -37.54 -5.96 -5.60
N LEU A 54 -36.22 -5.98 -5.45
CA LEU A 54 -35.48 -7.20 -5.17
C LEU A 54 -35.51 -7.42 -3.66
N ASP A 55 -36.39 -8.29 -3.20
CA ASP A 55 -36.60 -8.60 -1.77
C ASP A 55 -35.29 -8.95 -1.05
N GLU A 56 -34.37 -9.65 -1.74
CA GLU A 56 -33.03 -10.00 -1.23
C GLU A 56 -32.13 -8.78 -0.96
N LEU A 57 -32.43 -7.63 -1.52
CA LEU A 57 -31.67 -6.38 -1.35
C LEU A 57 -32.43 -5.31 -0.56
N GLU A 58 -33.65 -5.60 -0.11
CA GLU A 58 -34.49 -4.63 0.60
C GLU A 58 -33.86 -4.23 1.95
N ASP A 59 -33.33 -5.21 2.67
CA ASP A 59 -32.67 -5.03 3.97
C ASP A 59 -31.14 -4.91 3.88
N ASN A 60 -30.58 -5.04 2.67
CA ASN A 60 -29.13 -5.01 2.46
C ASN A 60 -28.69 -3.64 1.96
N THR A 61 -27.57 -3.16 2.51
CA THR A 61 -26.96 -1.89 2.12
C THR A 61 -25.58 -2.16 1.53
N MET A 62 -25.34 -1.72 0.30
CA MET A 62 -24.03 -1.78 -0.32
C MET A 62 -23.79 -0.53 -1.15
N TYR A 63 -22.86 0.29 -0.70
CA TYR A 63 -22.39 1.45 -1.47
C TYR A 63 -20.96 1.83 -1.06
N PHE A 64 -20.33 2.60 -1.92
CA PHE A 64 -19.15 3.37 -1.55
C PHE A 64 -19.29 4.80 -2.02
N TYR A 65 -18.60 5.71 -1.33
CA TYR A 65 -18.44 7.07 -1.79
C TYR A 65 -16.97 7.51 -1.63
N ASP A 66 -16.56 8.44 -2.47
CA ASP A 66 -15.29 9.13 -2.31
C ASP A 66 -15.42 10.62 -2.66
N LEU A 67 -14.69 11.43 -1.90
CA LEU A 67 -14.58 12.86 -2.07
C LEU A 67 -13.11 13.26 -2.18
N ASN A 68 -12.79 14.06 -3.18
CA ASN A 68 -11.48 14.59 -3.43
C ASN A 68 -11.53 16.10 -3.47
N GLY A 69 -10.63 16.75 -2.74
CA GLY A 69 -10.45 18.18 -2.78
C GLY A 69 -9.01 18.55 -3.07
N LYS A 70 -8.77 19.55 -3.90
CA LYS A 70 -7.45 20.10 -4.15
C LYS A 70 -7.50 21.59 -4.38
N SER A 71 -6.51 22.29 -3.83
CA SER A 71 -6.31 23.73 -4.04
C SER A 71 -4.85 24.00 -4.33
N ASN A 72 -4.58 24.84 -5.32
CA ASN A 72 -3.23 25.21 -5.76
C ASN A 72 -3.11 26.72 -5.76
N LEU A 73 -2.19 27.26 -4.96
CA LEU A 73 -1.90 28.67 -4.85
C LEU A 73 -0.48 28.96 -5.37
N VAL A 74 -0.38 29.78 -6.38
CA VAL A 74 0.87 30.35 -6.88
C VAL A 74 1.08 31.69 -6.17
N ILE A 75 2.00 31.71 -5.18
CA ILE A 75 2.34 32.93 -4.45
C ILE A 75 3.17 33.86 -5.35
N ASN A 76 4.19 33.27 -5.99
CA ASN A 76 5.05 33.90 -6.98
C ASN A 76 5.74 32.82 -7.85
N ASN A 77 6.65 33.19 -8.72
CA ASN A 77 7.32 32.24 -9.63
C ASN A 77 8.10 31.15 -8.91
N ASN A 78 8.56 31.40 -7.71
CA ASN A 78 9.39 30.48 -6.93
C ASN A 78 8.61 29.73 -5.83
N ASN A 79 7.38 30.14 -5.50
CA ASN A 79 6.63 29.61 -4.37
C ASN A 79 5.22 29.17 -4.78
N ARG A 80 4.89 27.90 -4.49
CA ARG A 80 3.56 27.35 -4.68
C ARG A 80 3.13 26.55 -3.45
N ILE A 81 1.88 26.69 -3.06
CA ILE A 81 1.26 25.89 -2.01
C ILE A 81 0.19 25.00 -2.62
N TYR A 82 0.17 23.76 -2.21
CA TYR A 82 -0.82 22.78 -2.58
C TYR A 82 -1.49 22.25 -1.30
N LEU A 83 -2.80 22.31 -1.27
CA LEU A 83 -3.62 21.65 -0.26
C LEU A 83 -4.42 20.58 -0.98
N SER A 84 -4.46 19.38 -0.43
CA SER A 84 -5.30 18.31 -0.96
C SER A 84 -5.87 17.45 0.16
N GLY A 85 -7.08 16.96 -0.04
CA GLY A 85 -7.75 16.04 0.84
C GLY A 85 -8.45 14.95 0.05
N TYR A 86 -8.59 13.82 0.67
CA TYR A 86 -9.38 12.69 0.22
C TYR A 86 -10.12 12.12 1.42
N MET A 87 -11.36 11.71 1.21
CA MET A 87 -12.09 10.85 2.12
C MET A 87 -12.99 9.91 1.33
N GLY A 88 -13.09 8.69 1.77
CA GLY A 88 -13.96 7.69 1.19
C GLY A 88 -14.29 6.60 2.18
N GLU A 89 -15.42 5.97 1.99
CA GLU A 89 -15.90 4.86 2.81
C GLU A 89 -16.64 3.86 1.93
N ASP A 90 -16.39 2.59 2.21
CA ASP A 90 -17.13 1.45 1.68
C ASP A 90 -18.04 0.92 2.80
N VAL A 91 -19.30 0.70 2.48
CA VAL A 91 -20.34 0.25 3.40
C VAL A 91 -20.98 -1.00 2.83
N PHE A 92 -21.04 -2.04 3.66
CA PHE A 92 -21.67 -3.30 3.36
C PHE A 92 -22.46 -3.75 4.60
N GLU A 93 -23.77 -3.95 4.46
CA GLU A 93 -24.68 -4.37 5.53
C GLU A 93 -25.61 -5.46 4.99
N LEU A 94 -25.70 -6.57 5.72
CA LEU A 94 -26.58 -7.70 5.42
C LEU A 94 -27.68 -7.79 6.48
N GLY A 95 -28.72 -6.96 6.34
CA GLY A 95 -29.82 -6.89 7.27
C GLY A 95 -29.36 -6.76 8.72
N GLU A 96 -29.88 -7.63 9.59
CA GLU A 96 -29.48 -7.74 11.00
C GLU A 96 -28.33 -8.71 11.24
N SER A 97 -27.80 -9.35 10.18
CA SER A 97 -26.81 -10.41 10.35
C SER A 97 -25.40 -9.88 10.52
N MET A 98 -25.03 -8.82 9.79
CA MET A 98 -23.65 -8.34 9.79
C MET A 98 -23.57 -6.97 9.11
N TYR A 99 -22.68 -6.12 9.60
CA TYR A 99 -22.24 -4.95 8.85
C TYR A 99 -20.72 -4.86 8.80
N MET A 100 -20.21 -4.25 7.74
CA MET A 100 -18.79 -3.98 7.53
C MET A 100 -18.64 -2.61 6.89
N ARG A 101 -17.77 -1.79 7.47
CA ARG A 101 -17.45 -0.45 6.97
C ARG A 101 -15.96 -0.22 7.08
N TRP A 102 -15.35 0.28 6.01
CA TRP A 102 -13.96 0.69 6.06
C TRP A 102 -13.78 1.98 5.28
N GLY A 103 -12.93 2.84 5.80
CA GLY A 103 -12.74 4.16 5.25
C GLY A 103 -11.32 4.66 5.35
N ASN A 104 -11.05 5.69 4.57
CA ASN A 104 -9.78 6.37 4.56
C ASN A 104 -9.97 7.87 4.42
N ALA A 105 -9.28 8.65 5.25
CA ALA A 105 -9.24 10.10 5.15
C ALA A 105 -7.79 10.58 5.14
N THR A 106 -7.43 11.40 4.15
CA THR A 106 -6.08 11.98 4.05
C THR A 106 -6.15 13.48 3.82
N ALA A 107 -5.18 14.19 4.39
CA ALA A 107 -4.97 15.61 4.14
C ALA A 107 -3.48 15.85 3.90
N THR A 108 -3.16 16.67 2.90
CA THR A 108 -1.77 17.03 2.57
C THR A 108 -1.67 18.53 2.35
N ALA A 109 -0.74 19.16 3.06
CA ALA A 109 -0.25 20.50 2.78
C ALA A 109 1.18 20.39 2.24
N ARG A 110 1.45 20.96 1.07
CA ARG A 110 2.77 20.94 0.46
C ARG A 110 3.17 22.33 0.00
N TRP A 111 4.32 22.76 0.43
CA TRP A 111 5.01 23.94 -0.09
C TRP A 111 6.11 23.52 -1.03
N ASN A 112 6.04 24.02 -2.27
CA ASN A 112 7.10 23.90 -3.27
C ASN A 112 7.84 25.23 -3.35
N HIS A 113 9.16 25.18 -3.24
CA HIS A 113 10.04 26.34 -3.39
C HIS A 113 11.17 26.05 -4.37
N ILE A 114 11.51 27.04 -5.16
CA ILE A 114 12.59 26.98 -6.16
C ILE A 114 13.69 27.96 -5.74
N PHE A 115 14.86 27.43 -5.34
CA PHE A 115 16.04 28.21 -5.01
C PHE A 115 16.89 28.43 -6.28
N GLY A 116 16.72 29.57 -6.93
CA GLY A 116 17.37 29.86 -8.21
C GLY A 116 16.99 28.82 -9.28
N ASP A 117 17.92 28.45 -10.15
CA ASP A 117 17.66 27.62 -11.32
C ASP A 117 17.96 26.10 -11.06
N LYS A 118 18.55 25.77 -9.92
CA LYS A 118 19.16 24.45 -9.72
C LYS A 118 18.57 23.63 -8.58
N ILE A 119 17.94 24.26 -7.59
CA ILE A 119 17.47 23.53 -6.40
C ILE A 119 15.97 23.71 -6.26
N PHE A 120 15.28 22.56 -6.19
CA PHE A 120 13.85 22.46 -5.97
C PHE A 120 13.61 21.80 -4.62
N MET A 121 12.71 22.39 -3.82
CA MET A 121 12.31 21.87 -2.52
C MET A 121 10.82 21.60 -2.48
N ASN A 122 10.44 20.51 -1.82
CA ASN A 122 9.08 20.23 -1.40
C ASN A 122 9.07 19.95 0.09
N ILE A 123 8.36 20.74 0.87
CA ILE A 123 8.04 20.43 2.26
C ILE A 123 6.58 19.99 2.30
N SER A 124 6.31 18.86 2.91
CA SER A 124 4.96 18.29 3.00
C SER A 124 4.64 17.92 4.43
N ALA A 125 3.43 18.27 4.88
CA ALA A 125 2.79 17.72 6.05
C ALA A 125 1.58 16.89 5.58
N ILE A 126 1.51 15.64 6.03
CA ILE A 126 0.53 14.68 5.58
C ILE A 126 -0.13 14.05 6.80
N PHE A 127 -1.44 14.01 6.79
CA PHE A 127 -2.26 13.27 7.73
C PHE A 127 -2.97 12.15 6.99
N SER A 128 -3.03 10.95 7.59
CA SER A 128 -3.82 9.83 7.11
C SER A 128 -4.54 9.17 8.29
N ASN A 129 -5.77 8.77 8.06
CA ASN A 129 -6.57 7.96 8.97
C ASN A 129 -7.23 6.85 8.15
N TYR A 130 -6.93 5.61 8.51
CA TYR A 130 -7.60 4.43 8.01
C TYR A 130 -8.34 3.78 9.17
N ASP A 131 -9.61 3.53 9.02
CA ASP A 131 -10.42 2.84 10.02
C ASP A 131 -11.36 1.85 9.37
N TYR A 132 -11.66 0.80 10.11
CA TYR A 132 -12.70 -0.14 9.74
C TYR A 132 -13.51 -0.58 10.95
N LYS A 133 -14.74 -0.99 10.67
CA LYS A 133 -15.67 -1.56 11.62
C LYS A 133 -16.33 -2.80 11.03
N LEU A 134 -16.50 -3.78 11.87
CA LEU A 134 -17.27 -4.99 11.59
C LEU A 134 -18.15 -5.25 12.80
N GLY A 135 -19.37 -5.72 12.60
CA GLY A 135 -20.22 -6.07 13.74
C GLY A 135 -21.48 -6.82 13.35
N VAL A 136 -22.14 -7.33 14.34
CA VAL A 136 -23.48 -7.90 14.30
C VAL A 136 -24.40 -6.94 15.05
N PRO A 137 -25.35 -6.27 14.37
CA PRO A 137 -26.24 -5.32 15.00
C PRO A 137 -27.32 -6.03 15.86
N GLY A 138 -28.00 -5.27 16.70
CA GLY A 138 -29.14 -5.76 17.50
C GLY A 138 -28.79 -5.97 18.96
N ASP A 139 -29.69 -6.62 19.71
CA ASP A 139 -29.57 -6.98 21.13
C ASP A 139 -29.63 -8.52 21.27
N ASN A 140 -28.88 -9.22 20.44
CA ASN A 140 -28.80 -10.67 20.39
C ASN A 140 -27.54 -11.17 21.11
N ALA A 141 -27.45 -12.48 21.36
CA ALA A 141 -26.28 -13.09 21.98
C ALA A 141 -24.99 -12.89 21.15
N ASP A 142 -25.10 -12.77 19.85
CA ASP A 142 -23.98 -12.63 18.92
C ASP A 142 -23.61 -11.16 18.60
N ASN A 143 -24.25 -10.20 19.27
CA ASN A 143 -24.04 -8.80 19.01
C ASN A 143 -22.64 -8.34 19.46
N PHE A 144 -21.93 -7.65 18.57
CA PHE A 144 -20.67 -6.97 18.86
C PHE A 144 -20.33 -5.94 17.78
N ASP A 145 -19.54 -4.97 18.17
CA ASP A 145 -18.89 -3.99 17.29
C ASP A 145 -17.38 -4.13 17.41
N TRP A 146 -16.72 -4.59 16.35
CA TRP A 146 -15.27 -4.55 16.21
C TRP A 146 -14.85 -3.29 15.49
N SER A 147 -13.86 -2.57 16.02
CA SER A 147 -13.27 -1.42 15.33
C SER A 147 -11.74 -1.45 15.39
N SER A 148 -11.11 -1.04 14.30
CA SER A 148 -9.65 -0.86 14.21
C SER A 148 -9.31 0.44 13.49
N ARG A 149 -8.13 0.98 13.80
CA ARG A 149 -7.70 2.27 13.26
C ARG A 149 -6.19 2.39 13.18
N ILE A 150 -5.74 3.05 12.11
CA ILE A 150 -4.36 3.51 11.95
C ILE A 150 -4.38 5.00 11.62
N LYS A 151 -3.63 5.80 12.39
CA LYS A 151 -3.40 7.22 12.08
C LYS A 151 -1.93 7.48 11.86
N ASP A 152 -1.64 8.25 10.82
CA ASP A 152 -0.29 8.67 10.48
C ASP A 152 -0.19 10.19 10.39
N TYR A 153 0.84 10.73 11.03
CA TYR A 153 1.26 12.13 10.92
C TYR A 153 2.66 12.15 10.30
N ASN A 154 2.77 12.61 9.08
CA ASN A 154 4.01 12.57 8.31
C ASN A 154 4.50 13.97 7.97
N GLY A 155 5.75 14.24 8.31
CA GLY A 155 6.52 15.41 7.90
C GLY A 155 7.64 15.01 6.94
N LYS A 156 7.70 15.66 5.78
CA LYS A 156 8.68 15.33 4.74
C LYS A 156 9.29 16.58 4.11
N ALA A 157 10.62 16.57 3.91
CA ALA A 157 11.32 17.58 3.12
C ALA A 157 12.18 16.90 2.06
N ASP A 158 11.86 17.14 0.79
CA ASP A 158 12.54 16.61 -0.39
C ASP A 158 13.25 17.72 -1.13
N PHE A 159 14.50 17.50 -1.49
CA PHE A 159 15.30 18.39 -2.30
C PHE A 159 15.75 17.69 -3.58
N THR A 160 15.70 18.41 -4.69
CA THR A 160 16.28 17.99 -5.96
C THR A 160 17.24 19.08 -6.41
N TRP A 161 18.51 18.71 -6.56
CA TRP A 161 19.58 19.59 -6.99
C TRP A 161 20.11 19.15 -8.36
N PHE A 162 19.90 19.97 -9.37
CA PHE A 162 20.49 19.83 -10.69
C PHE A 162 21.91 20.41 -10.65
N ALA A 163 22.85 19.61 -10.13
CA ALA A 163 24.23 20.05 -9.89
C ALA A 163 24.91 20.47 -11.20
N ASN A 164 24.72 19.66 -12.25
CA ASN A 164 25.14 19.93 -13.62
C ASN A 164 24.30 19.06 -14.59
N PRO A 165 24.45 19.17 -15.93
CA PRO A 165 23.67 18.39 -16.91
C PRO A 165 23.80 16.87 -16.77
N GLN A 166 24.87 16.39 -16.15
CA GLN A 166 25.16 14.96 -15.96
C GLN A 166 24.70 14.44 -14.59
N ASN A 167 24.46 15.30 -13.60
CA ASN A 167 24.19 14.89 -12.22
C ASN A 167 22.95 15.56 -11.66
N THR A 168 21.99 14.74 -11.23
CA THR A 168 20.81 15.18 -10.48
C THR A 168 20.83 14.50 -9.11
N VAL A 169 21.09 15.30 -8.07
CA VAL A 169 21.17 14.85 -6.68
C VAL A 169 19.80 15.04 -6.02
N LYS A 170 19.30 13.99 -5.35
CA LYS A 170 18.07 14.04 -4.55
C LYS A 170 18.41 13.67 -3.12
N PHE A 171 17.96 14.48 -2.17
CA PHE A 171 18.16 14.22 -0.76
C PHE A 171 16.97 14.73 0.05
N GLY A 172 16.81 14.19 1.25
CA GLY A 172 15.71 14.64 2.08
C GLY A 172 15.60 13.87 3.39
N VAL A 173 14.59 14.28 4.14
CA VAL A 173 14.19 13.69 5.42
C VAL A 173 12.70 13.37 5.40
N ASN A 174 12.34 12.27 6.03
CA ASN A 174 10.96 11.86 6.26
C ASN A 174 10.81 11.41 7.70
N THR A 175 9.75 11.83 8.39
CA THR A 175 9.40 11.35 9.71
C THR A 175 7.91 11.10 9.77
N ILE A 176 7.53 9.92 10.26
CA ILE A 176 6.13 9.50 10.42
C ILE A 176 5.94 9.11 11.88
N ARG A 177 4.90 9.65 12.49
CA ARG A 177 4.36 9.15 13.75
C ARG A 177 3.12 8.31 13.43
N HIS A 178 3.18 7.05 13.81
CA HIS A 178 2.11 6.07 13.68
C HIS A 178 1.35 5.93 15.00
N GLU A 179 0.03 5.81 14.91
CA GLU A 179 -0.85 5.46 16.03
C GLU A 179 -1.73 4.28 15.59
N PHE A 180 -1.52 3.11 16.21
CA PHE A 180 -2.26 1.89 15.93
C PHE A 180 -3.23 1.60 17.05
N ARG A 181 -4.46 1.29 16.69
CA ARG A 181 -5.47 0.68 17.54
C ARG A 181 -5.93 -0.61 16.86
N PRO A 182 -5.28 -1.74 17.13
CA PRO A 182 -5.46 -2.98 16.38
C PRO A 182 -6.87 -3.52 16.45
N GLY A 183 -7.53 -3.35 17.60
CA GLY A 183 -8.88 -3.85 17.76
C GLY A 183 -9.52 -3.40 19.07
N LYS A 184 -10.82 -3.10 18.98
CA LYS A 184 -11.70 -2.88 20.13
C LYS A 184 -13.03 -3.56 19.85
N ILE A 185 -13.48 -4.41 20.76
CA ILE A 185 -14.86 -4.90 20.82
C ILE A 185 -15.65 -4.05 21.79
N THR A 186 -16.86 -3.70 21.38
CA THR A 186 -17.90 -3.18 22.26
C THR A 186 -19.19 -3.94 22.02
N THR A 187 -19.94 -4.20 23.07
CA THR A 187 -21.21 -4.90 23.04
C THR A 187 -22.35 -3.94 23.29
N ASN A 188 -23.50 -4.19 22.65
CA ASN A 188 -24.71 -3.39 22.84
C ASN A 188 -25.74 -4.24 23.59
N GLY A 189 -25.89 -4.01 24.91
CA GLY A 189 -26.82 -4.72 25.77
C GLY A 189 -26.20 -5.84 26.60
N ASP A 190 -27.00 -6.36 27.54
CA ASP A 190 -26.52 -7.33 28.54
C ASP A 190 -26.57 -8.79 28.05
N ASN A 191 -27.06 -9.04 26.83
CA ASN A 191 -27.29 -10.38 26.29
C ASN A 191 -26.15 -10.92 25.45
N SER A 192 -25.12 -10.09 25.12
CA SER A 192 -24.02 -10.51 24.28
C SER A 192 -23.13 -11.60 24.92
N MET A 193 -22.71 -12.58 24.12
CA MET A 193 -21.70 -13.57 24.53
C MET A 193 -20.29 -12.96 24.59
N PHE A 194 -20.09 -11.81 23.98
CA PHE A 194 -18.83 -11.08 24.01
C PHE A 194 -18.79 -10.12 25.20
N SER A 195 -17.60 -9.76 25.61
CA SER A 195 -17.35 -8.73 26.61
C SER A 195 -16.58 -7.57 25.95
N ASP A 196 -16.78 -6.37 26.46
CA ASP A 196 -15.97 -5.23 26.03
C ASP A 196 -14.49 -5.52 26.25
N MET A 197 -13.71 -5.38 25.18
CA MET A 197 -12.28 -5.63 25.17
C MET A 197 -11.59 -4.65 24.23
N GLU A 198 -10.40 -4.20 24.61
CA GLU A 198 -9.59 -3.34 23.75
C GLU A 198 -8.14 -3.85 23.76
N LEU A 199 -7.63 -4.20 22.58
CA LEU A 199 -6.23 -4.62 22.40
C LEU A 199 -5.28 -3.46 22.67
N ALA A 200 -4.05 -3.79 23.05
CA ALA A 200 -3.01 -2.82 23.32
C ALA A 200 -2.81 -1.82 22.17
N HIS A 201 -2.66 -0.55 22.50
CA HIS A 201 -2.37 0.50 21.52
C HIS A 201 -0.88 0.60 21.29
N TYR A 202 -0.49 0.72 20.02
CA TYR A 202 0.90 0.92 19.64
C TYR A 202 1.10 2.30 19.04
N ASN A 203 2.20 2.95 19.43
CA ASN A 203 2.66 4.15 18.76
C ASN A 203 4.10 3.92 18.31
N ALA A 204 4.45 4.46 17.15
CA ALA A 204 5.80 4.35 16.63
C ALA A 204 6.23 5.63 15.91
N ILE A 205 7.54 5.86 15.88
CA ILE A 205 8.17 6.88 15.05
C ILE A 205 9.07 6.20 14.06
N GLU A 206 8.79 6.42 12.77
CA GLU A 206 9.66 6.04 11.69
C GLU A 206 10.29 7.29 11.09
N SER A 207 11.63 7.36 11.06
CA SER A 207 12.37 8.48 10.48
C SER A 207 13.39 7.98 9.47
N ALA A 208 13.63 8.76 8.43
CA ALA A 208 14.65 8.42 7.45
C ALA A 208 15.34 9.63 6.87
N LEU A 209 16.63 9.47 6.60
CA LEU A 209 17.45 10.36 5.78
C LEU A 209 17.81 9.63 4.49
N TYR A 210 17.82 10.31 3.38
CA TYR A 210 18.21 9.69 2.11
C TYR A 210 18.98 10.67 1.22
N LEU A 211 19.87 10.09 0.42
CA LEU A 211 20.68 10.76 -0.58
C LEU A 211 20.80 9.84 -1.79
N SER A 212 20.58 10.38 -2.99
CA SER A 212 20.81 9.66 -4.24
C SER A 212 21.31 10.60 -5.32
N ASN A 213 22.07 10.05 -6.28
CA ASN A 213 22.49 10.75 -7.48
C ASN A 213 22.07 9.95 -8.73
N GLU A 214 21.44 10.63 -9.65
CA GLU A 214 21.24 10.14 -11.01
C GLU A 214 22.34 10.75 -11.87
N GLN A 215 23.21 9.89 -12.44
CA GLN A 215 24.40 10.28 -13.16
C GLN A 215 24.38 9.78 -14.59
N LYS A 216 24.52 10.67 -15.54
CA LYS A 216 24.70 10.38 -16.95
C LYS A 216 26.20 10.40 -17.27
N LEU A 217 26.83 9.22 -17.35
CA LEU A 217 28.27 9.08 -17.63
C LEU A 217 28.60 9.27 -19.12
N SER A 218 27.66 8.86 -19.98
CA SER A 218 27.73 9.06 -21.43
C SER A 218 26.31 9.04 -22.02
N ASP A 219 26.19 9.24 -23.33
CA ASP A 219 24.90 9.10 -24.02
C ASP A 219 24.38 7.65 -24.02
N LEU A 220 25.26 6.66 -23.80
CA LEU A 220 24.92 5.26 -23.78
C LEU A 220 24.75 4.72 -22.35
N PHE A 221 25.36 5.35 -21.35
CA PHE A 221 25.40 4.82 -19.99
C PHE A 221 24.95 5.85 -18.96
N SER A 222 23.94 5.46 -18.17
CA SER A 222 23.48 6.19 -17.02
C SER A 222 23.29 5.26 -15.82
N MET A 223 23.46 5.80 -14.61
CA MET A 223 23.24 5.10 -13.37
C MET A 223 22.58 5.98 -12.34
N GLN A 224 21.88 5.35 -11.41
CA GLN A 224 21.36 5.98 -10.21
C GLN A 224 21.85 5.17 -9.02
N TYR A 225 22.39 5.85 -8.04
CA TYR A 225 22.83 5.24 -6.80
C TYR A 225 22.47 6.12 -5.62
N GLY A 226 22.20 5.48 -4.51
CA GLY A 226 21.78 6.21 -3.33
C GLY A 226 21.69 5.30 -2.10
N VAL A 227 21.44 5.93 -0.98
CA VAL A 227 21.29 5.28 0.30
C VAL A 227 20.17 5.96 1.09
N ARG A 228 19.42 5.16 1.82
CA ARG A 228 18.47 5.59 2.85
C ARG A 228 18.92 5.01 4.19
N LEU A 229 19.02 5.85 5.20
CA LEU A 229 19.16 5.44 6.60
C LEU A 229 17.79 5.59 7.24
N SER A 230 17.19 4.48 7.63
CA SER A 230 15.91 4.45 8.33
C SER A 230 16.09 4.10 9.80
N HIS A 231 15.25 4.67 10.63
CA HIS A 231 15.16 4.43 12.05
C HIS A 231 13.69 4.22 12.41
N PHE A 232 13.40 3.15 13.15
CA PHE A 232 12.07 2.84 13.65
C PHE A 232 12.15 2.59 15.16
N GLN A 233 11.24 3.18 15.93
CA GLN A 233 11.15 3.02 17.37
C GLN A 233 9.68 3.07 17.81
N GLN A 234 9.26 2.06 18.58
CA GLN A 234 8.01 2.16 19.32
C GLN A 234 8.17 3.17 20.46
N VAL A 235 7.11 3.96 20.72
CA VAL A 235 7.11 5.04 21.71
C VAL A 235 5.76 5.17 22.40
N GLY A 236 5.75 5.71 23.58
CA GLY A 236 4.54 6.10 24.30
C GLY A 236 4.15 5.10 25.39
N LYS A 237 2.88 5.21 25.84
CA LYS A 237 2.36 4.33 26.87
C LYS A 237 2.10 2.94 26.27
N GLY A 238 2.54 1.89 26.94
CA GLY A 238 2.31 0.50 26.54
C GLY A 238 2.90 -0.48 27.55
N GLU A 239 2.69 -1.73 27.31
CA GLU A 239 3.22 -2.85 28.08
C GLU A 239 3.94 -3.79 27.15
N VAL A 240 5.01 -4.43 27.62
CA VAL A 240 5.75 -5.46 26.91
C VAL A 240 5.90 -6.65 27.83
N ASN A 241 5.40 -7.78 27.39
CA ASN A 241 5.60 -9.04 28.08
C ASN A 241 7.01 -9.58 27.81
N ILE A 242 7.66 -10.06 28.85
CA ILE A 242 8.93 -10.76 28.75
C ILE A 242 8.65 -12.24 28.93
N TYR A 243 8.99 -13.02 27.92
CA TYR A 243 8.78 -14.46 27.91
C TYR A 243 10.00 -15.20 28.43
N ALA A 244 9.81 -16.39 29.01
CA ALA A 244 10.87 -17.25 29.53
C ALA A 244 11.87 -17.66 28.45
N ASP A 245 11.40 -17.85 27.22
CA ASP A 245 12.22 -18.04 26.02
C ASP A 245 11.94 -16.91 25.01
N PRO A 246 12.75 -15.84 25.00
CA PRO A 246 12.52 -14.70 24.09
C PRO A 246 12.68 -15.05 22.60
N GLU A 247 13.34 -16.15 22.26
CA GLU A 247 13.49 -16.63 20.88
C GLU A 247 12.30 -17.49 20.43
N ASN A 248 11.55 -18.06 21.39
CA ASN A 248 10.38 -18.89 21.16
C ASN A 248 9.22 -18.44 22.06
N PRO A 249 8.62 -17.27 21.80
CA PRO A 249 7.52 -16.73 22.60
C PRO A 249 6.25 -17.59 22.54
N ASP A 250 6.18 -18.55 21.61
CA ASP A 250 5.13 -19.58 21.49
C ASP A 250 4.99 -20.47 22.74
N LYS A 251 5.99 -20.51 23.63
CA LYS A 251 5.92 -21.21 24.91
C LYS A 251 5.11 -20.48 25.99
N ASN A 252 4.64 -19.28 25.72
CA ASN A 252 3.65 -18.51 26.51
C ASN A 252 3.95 -18.26 28.00
N GLU A 253 5.12 -18.59 28.51
CA GLU A 253 5.47 -18.31 29.90
C GLU A 253 5.95 -16.86 30.06
N ILE A 254 5.04 -15.99 30.49
CA ILE A 254 5.36 -14.59 30.81
C ILE A 254 6.05 -14.56 32.17
N ILE A 255 7.31 -14.14 32.23
CA ILE A 255 8.09 -14.02 33.47
C ILE A 255 8.04 -12.60 34.05
N GLU A 256 7.78 -11.59 33.23
CA GLU A 256 7.69 -10.18 33.62
C GLU A 256 6.85 -9.39 32.61
N THR A 257 6.17 -8.36 33.07
CA THR A 257 5.52 -7.35 32.21
C THR A 257 6.09 -5.98 32.55
N ILE A 258 6.73 -5.34 31.56
CA ILE A 258 7.32 -4.02 31.70
C ILE A 258 6.31 -2.97 31.22
N SER A 259 5.91 -2.05 32.10
CA SER A 259 5.04 -0.92 31.77
C SER A 259 5.84 0.33 31.40
N TYR A 260 5.46 0.99 30.32
CA TYR A 260 6.09 2.20 29.78
C TYR A 260 5.17 3.41 29.89
N GLY A 261 5.74 4.56 30.20
CA GLY A 261 5.02 5.84 30.29
C GLY A 261 4.81 6.52 28.94
N LYS A 262 4.07 7.62 28.92
CA LYS A 262 3.60 8.32 27.70
C LYS A 262 4.68 8.69 26.69
N ASN A 263 5.92 8.93 27.12
CA ASN A 263 7.02 9.38 26.25
C ASN A 263 8.20 8.40 26.24
N ASP A 264 8.03 7.22 26.82
CA ASP A 264 9.10 6.24 26.91
C ASP A 264 9.35 5.60 25.54
N LYS A 265 10.56 5.09 25.36
CA LYS A 265 10.92 4.24 24.22
C LYS A 265 10.65 2.81 24.60
N ILE A 266 9.91 2.10 23.80
CA ILE A 266 9.49 0.72 24.04
C ILE A 266 10.40 -0.20 23.21
N GLY A 267 11.11 -1.12 23.89
CA GLY A 267 12.01 -2.07 23.24
C GLY A 267 13.18 -1.40 22.50
N ASP A 268 13.79 -2.15 21.59
CA ASP A 268 14.94 -1.70 20.81
C ASP A 268 14.57 -0.86 19.61
N ALA A 269 15.45 0.07 19.25
CA ALA A 269 15.34 0.80 18.00
C ALA A 269 15.89 -0.03 16.84
N PHE A 270 15.20 -0.03 15.72
CA PHE A 270 15.68 -0.62 14.48
C PHE A 270 16.29 0.45 13.58
N VAL A 271 17.57 0.29 13.25
CA VAL A 271 18.29 1.19 12.35
C VAL A 271 18.81 0.39 11.15
N HIS A 272 18.46 0.84 9.94
CA HIS A 272 18.79 0.14 8.71
C HIS A 272 19.41 1.05 7.68
N LEU A 273 20.42 0.52 6.99
CA LEU A 273 21.00 1.10 5.79
C LEU A 273 20.41 0.40 4.57
N GLU A 274 19.76 1.17 3.70
CA GLU A 274 19.05 0.70 2.51
C GLU A 274 19.74 1.27 1.24
N PRO A 275 20.82 0.60 0.76
CA PRO A 275 21.45 0.97 -0.50
C PRO A 275 20.55 0.66 -1.69
N ARG A 276 20.61 1.52 -2.71
CA ARG A 276 19.90 1.38 -3.98
C ARG A 276 20.83 1.71 -5.13
N PHE A 277 20.82 0.86 -6.12
CA PHE A 277 21.64 1.04 -7.32
C PHE A 277 20.83 0.62 -8.54
N SER A 278 20.89 1.41 -9.59
CA SER A 278 20.39 1.01 -10.90
C SER A 278 21.27 1.56 -11.99
N MET A 279 21.36 0.82 -13.10
CA MET A 279 22.12 1.20 -14.28
C MET A 279 21.31 0.94 -15.54
N LYS A 280 21.54 1.75 -16.55
CA LYS A 280 21.02 1.56 -17.90
C LYS A 280 22.17 1.70 -18.89
N TYR A 281 22.32 0.70 -19.75
CA TYR A 281 23.21 0.73 -20.89
C TYR A 281 22.39 0.65 -22.19
N THR A 282 22.52 1.66 -23.02
CA THR A 282 21.87 1.76 -24.33
C THR A 282 22.75 1.06 -25.36
N LEU A 283 22.29 -0.08 -25.91
CA LEU A 283 23.03 -0.87 -26.87
C LEU A 283 23.01 -0.23 -28.26
N ASP A 284 21.84 0.24 -28.65
CA ASP A 284 21.58 0.95 -29.89
C ASP A 284 20.38 1.91 -29.71
N ARG A 285 19.94 2.60 -30.78
CA ARG A 285 18.83 3.55 -30.74
C ARG A 285 17.50 2.95 -30.25
N ASN A 286 17.37 1.65 -30.33
CA ASN A 286 16.12 0.94 -30.08
C ASN A 286 16.22 -0.07 -28.93
N SER A 287 17.40 -0.32 -28.38
CA SER A 287 17.58 -1.33 -27.36
C SER A 287 18.43 -0.87 -26.18
N SER A 288 18.12 -1.38 -25.00
CA SER A 288 18.87 -1.13 -23.77
C SER A 288 18.79 -2.32 -22.81
N VAL A 289 19.81 -2.42 -21.97
CA VAL A 289 19.83 -3.30 -20.78
C VAL A 289 19.75 -2.44 -19.55
N LYS A 290 18.98 -2.87 -18.56
CA LYS A 290 18.92 -2.26 -17.25
C LYS A 290 19.23 -3.30 -16.18
N GLY A 291 19.92 -2.89 -15.13
CA GLY A 291 20.14 -3.72 -13.97
C GLY A 291 19.88 -2.92 -12.70
N SER A 292 19.41 -3.56 -11.65
CA SER A 292 19.19 -2.88 -10.35
C SER A 292 19.48 -3.79 -9.16
N TYR A 293 19.83 -3.16 -8.06
CA TYR A 293 19.86 -3.72 -6.72
C TYR A 293 19.18 -2.77 -5.75
N ASN A 294 18.32 -3.31 -4.89
CA ASN A 294 17.63 -2.53 -3.86
C ASN A 294 17.56 -3.33 -2.57
N ARG A 295 17.94 -2.70 -1.45
CA ARG A 295 17.57 -3.16 -0.11
C ARG A 295 16.39 -2.35 0.38
N MET A 296 15.41 -3.03 0.95
CA MET A 296 14.18 -2.45 1.49
C MET A 296 13.90 -3.03 2.87
N VAL A 297 13.32 -2.22 3.74
CA VAL A 297 12.90 -2.63 5.08
C VAL A 297 11.44 -2.23 5.29
N GLN A 298 10.66 -3.12 5.90
CA GLN A 298 9.27 -2.89 6.27
C GLN A 298 9.10 -3.09 7.76
N ASN A 299 8.58 -2.05 8.44
CA ASN A 299 8.36 -2.05 9.89
C ASN A 299 6.89 -2.23 10.29
N LEU A 300 5.98 -2.30 9.31
CA LEU A 300 4.56 -2.49 9.54
C LEU A 300 4.13 -3.79 8.89
N HIS A 301 3.47 -4.65 9.66
CA HIS A 301 3.10 -5.99 9.23
C HIS A 301 1.59 -6.15 9.25
N LEU A 302 1.03 -6.70 8.19
CA LEU A 302 -0.36 -7.16 8.14
C LEU A 302 -0.39 -8.63 8.54
N ILE A 303 -1.03 -8.93 9.66
CA ILE A 303 -1.23 -10.28 10.13
C ILE A 303 -2.60 -10.73 9.63
N SER A 304 -2.59 -11.68 8.70
CA SER A 304 -3.80 -12.21 8.05
C SER A 304 -3.68 -13.71 7.90
N ASN A 305 -4.74 -14.41 8.25
CA ASN A 305 -4.87 -15.85 8.02
C ASN A 305 -5.62 -16.17 6.73
N THR A 306 -5.97 -15.17 5.93
CA THR A 306 -6.74 -15.29 4.70
C THR A 306 -5.89 -14.98 3.48
N GLN A 307 -6.30 -15.48 2.29
CA GLN A 307 -5.64 -15.21 1.02
C GLN A 307 -5.94 -13.79 0.48
N SER A 308 -6.98 -13.16 1.00
CA SER A 308 -7.35 -11.78 0.69
C SER A 308 -7.43 -10.98 1.97
N PRO A 309 -6.87 -9.77 2.02
CA PRO A 309 -7.01 -8.90 3.18
C PRO A 309 -8.48 -8.73 3.56
N THR A 310 -8.75 -8.88 4.83
CA THR A 310 -10.09 -8.70 5.41
C THR A 310 -10.07 -7.60 6.47
N PRO A 311 -11.20 -7.02 6.83
CA PRO A 311 -11.26 -6.08 7.92
C PRO A 311 -10.87 -6.64 9.30
N LEU A 312 -10.76 -7.98 9.41
CA LEU A 312 -10.29 -8.65 10.62
C LEU A 312 -8.76 -8.75 10.70
N ASP A 313 -8.06 -8.41 9.63
CA ASP A 313 -6.61 -8.43 9.61
C ASP A 313 -6.02 -7.35 10.51
N ILE A 314 -5.03 -7.73 11.30
CA ILE A 314 -4.43 -6.87 12.31
C ILE A 314 -3.14 -6.26 11.77
N TRP A 315 -3.00 -4.95 11.86
CA TRP A 315 -1.76 -4.25 11.57
C TRP A 315 -0.94 -4.09 12.83
N LEU A 316 0.28 -4.64 12.81
CA LEU A 316 1.22 -4.55 13.91
C LEU A 316 2.52 -3.86 13.48
N PRO A 317 3.07 -2.98 14.33
CA PRO A 317 4.42 -2.46 14.15
C PRO A 317 5.47 -3.50 14.54
N SER A 318 6.67 -3.36 13.99
CA SER A 318 7.84 -4.10 14.48
C SER A 318 8.08 -3.82 15.96
N SER A 319 8.44 -4.85 16.70
CA SER A 319 8.63 -4.83 18.15
C SER A 319 9.83 -5.70 18.55
N THR A 320 10.05 -5.88 19.84
CA THR A 320 11.07 -6.81 20.36
C THR A 320 10.93 -8.20 19.73
N TYR A 321 9.70 -8.70 19.57
CA TYR A 321 9.39 -10.03 19.03
C TYR A 321 9.06 -10.04 17.55
N ILE A 322 8.60 -8.93 16.98
CA ILE A 322 8.22 -8.79 15.57
C ILE A 322 9.31 -8.01 14.84
N LYS A 323 10.29 -8.70 14.28
CA LYS A 323 11.43 -8.08 13.61
C LYS A 323 11.04 -7.47 12.25
N PRO A 324 11.67 -6.34 11.83
CA PRO A 324 11.43 -5.77 10.51
C PRO A 324 11.72 -6.77 9.38
N LEU A 325 10.81 -6.86 8.41
CA LEU A 325 11.05 -7.59 7.16
C LEU A 325 12.14 -6.86 6.36
N LYS A 326 13.18 -7.57 5.96
CA LYS A 326 14.28 -7.07 5.10
C LYS A 326 14.25 -7.79 3.77
N VAL A 327 14.38 -7.07 2.68
CA VAL A 327 14.37 -7.62 1.33
C VAL A 327 15.55 -7.08 0.54
N ASP A 328 16.39 -7.97 0.03
CA ASP A 328 17.41 -7.69 -0.98
C ASP A 328 16.89 -8.14 -2.34
N GLN A 329 16.79 -7.21 -3.29
CA GLN A 329 16.31 -7.51 -4.63
C GLN A 329 17.36 -7.15 -5.68
N VAL A 330 17.61 -8.07 -6.61
CA VAL A 330 18.36 -7.83 -7.83
C VAL A 330 17.44 -8.06 -9.05
N SER A 331 17.63 -7.25 -10.09
CA SER A 331 16.94 -7.48 -11.36
C SER A 331 17.81 -7.10 -12.55
N ILE A 332 17.56 -7.75 -13.68
CA ILE A 332 18.13 -7.40 -14.98
C ILE A 332 17.06 -7.51 -16.05
N GLY A 333 17.01 -6.54 -16.96
CA GLY A 333 16.03 -6.49 -18.03
C GLY A 333 16.63 -6.05 -19.36
N TYR A 334 16.12 -6.64 -20.42
CA TYR A 334 16.39 -6.25 -21.81
C TYR A 334 15.14 -5.63 -22.41
N PHE A 335 15.30 -4.47 -23.03
CA PHE A 335 14.24 -3.66 -23.63
C PHE A 335 14.54 -3.37 -25.07
N ARG A 336 13.58 -3.58 -25.97
CA ARG A 336 13.77 -3.31 -27.40
C ARG A 336 12.49 -2.84 -28.06
N ASN A 337 12.65 -1.79 -28.88
CA ASN A 337 11.60 -1.27 -29.73
C ASN A 337 11.85 -1.70 -31.19
N PHE A 338 10.79 -2.04 -31.91
CA PHE A 338 10.85 -2.43 -33.30
C PHE A 338 9.94 -1.52 -34.15
N GLN A 339 10.22 -1.47 -35.45
CA GLN A 339 9.40 -0.80 -36.46
C GLN A 339 9.02 0.62 -36.07
N GLN A 340 10.01 1.47 -35.77
CA GLN A 340 9.80 2.88 -35.39
C GLN A 340 8.87 3.03 -34.17
N ASN A 341 9.13 2.26 -33.13
CA ASN A 341 8.33 2.20 -31.90
C ASN A 341 6.88 1.73 -32.10
N MET A 342 6.62 0.95 -33.15
CA MET A 342 5.33 0.27 -33.30
C MET A 342 5.20 -0.84 -32.27
N TYR A 343 6.27 -1.59 -32.01
CA TYR A 343 6.34 -2.63 -31.00
C TYR A 343 7.34 -2.23 -29.93
N GLU A 344 6.93 -2.36 -28.68
CA GLU A 344 7.75 -2.24 -27.47
C GLU A 344 7.83 -3.62 -26.85
N THR A 345 9.04 -4.11 -26.54
CA THR A 345 9.24 -5.42 -25.91
C THR A 345 10.16 -5.30 -24.73
N SER A 346 9.90 -6.07 -23.67
CA SER A 346 10.83 -6.27 -22.57
C SER A 346 10.83 -7.70 -22.09
N VAL A 347 11.97 -8.13 -21.57
CA VAL A 347 12.12 -9.35 -20.78
C VAL A 347 12.96 -8.97 -19.56
N GLU A 348 12.44 -9.25 -18.37
CA GLU A 348 13.07 -8.93 -17.11
C GLU A 348 13.12 -10.18 -16.22
N VAL A 349 14.20 -10.37 -15.50
CA VAL A 349 14.33 -11.39 -14.46
C VAL A 349 14.68 -10.73 -13.14
N TYR A 350 14.15 -11.27 -12.06
CA TYR A 350 14.42 -10.78 -10.72
C TYR A 350 14.60 -11.93 -9.72
N TYR A 351 15.31 -11.61 -8.66
CA TYR A 351 15.45 -12.44 -7.49
C TYR A 351 15.35 -11.57 -6.23
N LYS A 352 14.55 -12.01 -5.26
CA LYS A 352 14.39 -11.38 -3.94
C LYS A 352 14.78 -12.38 -2.87
N ASP A 353 15.62 -11.93 -1.95
CA ASP A 353 15.96 -12.62 -0.71
C ASP A 353 15.33 -11.88 0.45
N MET A 354 14.52 -12.57 1.25
CA MET A 354 13.69 -12.00 2.29
C MET A 354 14.08 -12.57 3.64
N HIS A 355 14.31 -11.71 4.63
CA HIS A 355 14.63 -12.08 5.99
C HIS A 355 13.57 -11.56 6.95
N ASN A 356 13.33 -12.29 8.03
CA ASN A 356 12.29 -12.01 9.01
C ASN A 356 10.89 -11.99 8.36
N VAL A 357 10.64 -12.93 7.47
CA VAL A 357 9.29 -13.16 6.94
C VAL A 357 8.46 -13.71 8.07
N LEU A 358 7.25 -13.16 8.25
CA LEU A 358 6.31 -13.58 9.28
C LEU A 358 5.31 -14.59 8.72
N ASP A 359 5.00 -15.58 9.54
CA ASP A 359 3.83 -16.43 9.39
C ASP A 359 3.33 -16.83 10.79
N TYR A 360 2.25 -17.56 10.90
CA TYR A 360 1.65 -17.94 12.16
C TYR A 360 1.75 -19.45 12.38
N ILE A 361 1.76 -19.86 13.65
CA ILE A 361 1.73 -21.27 14.04
C ILE A 361 0.47 -21.95 13.54
N GLU A 362 0.48 -23.28 13.42
CA GLU A 362 -0.70 -24.04 13.05
C GLU A 362 -1.76 -23.95 14.15
N GLY A 363 -2.97 -23.53 13.79
CA GLY A 363 -4.06 -23.31 14.73
C GLY A 363 -4.00 -21.98 15.50
N ALA A 364 -3.21 -21.01 15.05
CA ALA A 364 -3.03 -19.70 15.67
C ALA A 364 -4.36 -19.00 16.00
N GLU A 365 -4.46 -18.47 17.20
CA GLU A 365 -5.56 -17.62 17.65
C GLU A 365 -5.23 -16.15 17.41
N LEU A 366 -5.56 -15.66 16.21
CA LEU A 366 -5.24 -14.28 15.80
C LEU A 366 -6.31 -13.26 16.21
N PHE A 367 -7.52 -13.72 16.50
CA PHE A 367 -8.63 -12.83 16.82
C PHE A 367 -8.65 -12.53 18.32
N LEU A 368 -8.62 -11.24 18.70
CA LEU A 368 -8.66 -10.78 20.09
C LEU A 368 -7.53 -11.31 20.99
N ASN A 369 -6.38 -11.57 20.42
CA ASN A 369 -5.24 -12.08 21.19
C ASN A 369 -4.32 -10.91 21.63
N ASP A 370 -4.24 -10.69 22.95
CA ASP A 370 -3.37 -9.65 23.54
C ASP A 370 -1.88 -10.01 23.46
N ALA A 371 -1.57 -11.30 23.28
CA ALA A 371 -0.21 -11.82 23.13
C ALA A 371 0.03 -12.37 21.72
N ILE A 372 -0.42 -11.64 20.70
CA ILE A 372 -0.40 -12.10 19.30
C ILE A 372 1.00 -12.48 18.80
N GLU A 373 2.06 -11.91 19.41
CA GLU A 373 3.44 -12.27 19.12
C GLU A 373 3.79 -13.74 19.43
N THR A 374 3.02 -14.40 20.30
CA THR A 374 3.21 -15.81 20.63
C THR A 374 2.68 -16.75 19.53
N GLU A 375 1.84 -16.23 18.66
CA GLU A 375 1.27 -16.95 17.53
C GLU A 375 2.08 -16.78 16.23
N LEU A 376 3.17 -15.98 16.28
CA LEU A 376 3.94 -15.60 15.09
C LEU A 376 5.31 -16.25 15.08
N LEU A 377 5.68 -16.78 13.93
CA LEU A 377 7.01 -17.32 13.64
C LEU A 377 7.73 -16.49 12.59
N HIS A 378 9.06 -16.51 12.67
CA HIS A 378 9.94 -15.79 11.77
C HIS A 378 10.81 -16.76 10.98
N GLY A 379 11.05 -16.42 9.73
CA GLY A 379 11.95 -17.18 8.88
C GLY A 379 12.47 -16.39 7.71
N SER A 380 12.88 -17.11 6.70
CA SER A 380 13.35 -16.56 5.42
C SER A 380 12.31 -16.80 4.31
N GLY A 381 12.49 -16.11 3.21
CA GLY A 381 11.71 -16.33 2.01
C GLY A 381 12.50 -15.95 0.76
N THR A 382 12.11 -16.53 -0.36
CA THR A 382 12.67 -16.19 -1.67
C THR A 382 11.57 -15.93 -2.66
N SER A 383 11.79 -14.95 -3.55
CA SER A 383 10.90 -14.74 -4.70
C SER A 383 11.73 -14.53 -5.95
N LYS A 384 11.41 -15.26 -7.02
CA LYS A 384 12.10 -15.18 -8.32
C LYS A 384 11.10 -15.21 -9.43
N GLY A 385 11.42 -14.52 -10.53
CA GLY A 385 10.49 -14.50 -11.65
C GLY A 385 11.12 -13.99 -12.94
N LEU A 386 10.37 -14.24 -14.00
CA LEU A 386 10.60 -13.75 -15.35
C LEU A 386 9.34 -13.05 -15.81
N GLU A 387 9.50 -11.82 -16.29
CA GLU A 387 8.42 -11.01 -16.85
C GLU A 387 8.71 -10.70 -18.32
N ALA A 388 7.76 -10.93 -19.19
CA ALA A 388 7.85 -10.64 -20.62
C ALA A 388 6.67 -9.78 -21.07
N LEU A 389 6.94 -8.72 -21.79
CA LEU A 389 5.93 -7.83 -22.36
C LEU A 389 6.16 -7.62 -23.85
N VAL A 390 5.08 -7.71 -24.62
CA VAL A 390 5.03 -7.27 -26.02
C VAL A 390 3.84 -6.33 -26.18
N LYS A 391 4.12 -5.07 -26.54
CA LYS A 391 3.09 -4.04 -26.76
C LYS A 391 3.15 -3.52 -28.19
N LYS A 392 2.01 -3.44 -28.83
CA LYS A 392 1.82 -2.84 -30.15
C LYS A 392 1.01 -1.56 -30.04
N SER A 393 1.61 -0.42 -30.38
CA SER A 393 1.04 0.92 -30.15
C SER A 393 0.45 1.56 -31.40
N LYS A 394 0.64 1.00 -32.62
CA LYS A 394 0.23 1.62 -33.88
C LYS A 394 -0.51 0.64 -34.79
N GLY A 395 -1.37 1.19 -35.68
CA GLY A 395 -2.15 0.44 -36.66
C GLY A 395 -3.57 0.13 -36.18
N LYS A 396 -4.35 -0.57 -36.98
CA LYS A 396 -5.75 -0.92 -36.65
C LYS A 396 -5.88 -1.84 -35.44
N LEU A 397 -4.93 -2.75 -35.26
CA LEU A 397 -4.84 -3.61 -34.08
C LEU A 397 -3.74 -3.05 -33.16
N THR A 398 -4.11 -2.67 -31.95
CA THR A 398 -3.21 -2.23 -30.88
C THR A 398 -3.47 -3.05 -29.62
N GLY A 399 -2.53 -3.07 -28.68
CA GLY A 399 -2.70 -3.81 -27.45
C GLY A 399 -1.37 -4.31 -26.91
N TRP A 400 -1.45 -5.20 -25.92
CA TRP A 400 -0.27 -5.79 -25.31
C TRP A 400 -0.56 -7.20 -24.78
N VAL A 401 0.50 -7.98 -24.69
CA VAL A 401 0.54 -9.28 -24.04
C VAL A 401 1.64 -9.21 -22.98
N GLY A 402 1.29 -9.45 -21.75
CA GLY A 402 2.21 -9.60 -20.62
C GLY A 402 2.15 -11.02 -20.09
N TYR A 403 3.30 -11.59 -19.82
CA TYR A 403 3.42 -12.89 -19.18
C TYR A 403 4.41 -12.81 -18.03
N THR A 404 4.00 -13.31 -16.88
CA THR A 404 4.85 -13.45 -15.69
C THR A 404 4.91 -14.92 -15.29
N TRP A 405 6.12 -15.41 -15.10
CA TRP A 405 6.39 -16.60 -14.33
C TRP A 405 7.05 -16.19 -13.04
N SER A 406 6.49 -16.60 -11.90
CA SER A 406 7.04 -16.28 -10.57
C SER A 406 6.92 -17.46 -9.63
N LYS A 407 7.82 -17.51 -8.65
CA LYS A 407 7.76 -18.46 -7.55
C LYS A 407 8.19 -17.77 -6.28
N THR A 408 7.30 -17.77 -5.27
CA THR A 408 7.55 -17.19 -3.95
C THR A 408 7.39 -18.27 -2.90
N GLU A 409 8.47 -18.55 -2.18
CA GLU A 409 8.55 -19.58 -1.14
C GLU A 409 8.97 -18.93 0.19
N ARG A 410 8.49 -19.53 1.27
CA ARG A 410 8.90 -19.22 2.64
C ARG A 410 9.52 -20.47 3.26
N GLU A 411 10.46 -20.25 4.17
CA GLU A 411 11.10 -21.28 4.97
C GLU A 411 11.15 -20.78 6.40
N ILE A 412 10.26 -21.29 7.22
CA ILE A 412 10.05 -20.85 8.61
C ILE A 412 10.12 -22.06 9.52
N PRO A 413 11.06 -22.10 10.49
CA PRO A 413 11.11 -23.16 11.49
C PRO A 413 9.77 -23.28 12.22
N GLY A 414 9.27 -24.50 12.40
CA GLY A 414 7.97 -24.77 13.00
C GLY A 414 6.80 -24.89 12.01
N ILE A 415 7.00 -24.49 10.74
CA ILE A 415 6.00 -24.66 9.68
C ILE A 415 6.55 -25.64 8.64
N ASN A 416 5.70 -26.52 8.10
CA ASN A 416 6.06 -27.52 7.08
C ASN A 416 7.32 -28.35 7.42
N ASN A 417 7.53 -28.67 8.70
CA ASN A 417 8.73 -29.34 9.20
C ASN A 417 10.05 -28.61 8.86
N GLY A 418 10.02 -27.28 8.72
CA GLY A 418 11.18 -26.45 8.34
C GLY A 418 11.53 -26.51 6.84
N ASN A 419 10.74 -27.19 6.00
CA ASN A 419 10.96 -27.21 4.55
C ASN A 419 10.31 -26.01 3.86
N PRO A 420 10.88 -25.53 2.73
CA PRO A 420 10.25 -24.47 1.95
C PRO A 420 8.81 -24.82 1.54
N TYR A 421 7.93 -23.82 1.58
CA TYR A 421 6.53 -23.92 1.16
C TYR A 421 6.12 -22.66 0.39
N PRO A 422 5.14 -22.77 -0.54
CA PRO A 422 4.66 -21.61 -1.30
C PRO A 422 4.01 -20.56 -0.40
N SER A 423 4.27 -19.30 -0.66
CA SER A 423 3.52 -18.21 -0.03
C SER A 423 2.05 -18.26 -0.46
N SER A 424 1.12 -17.92 0.45
CA SER A 424 -0.33 -17.85 0.15
C SER A 424 -0.66 -16.93 -1.03
N TYR A 425 0.21 -15.99 -1.37
CA TYR A 425 0.06 -15.06 -2.49
C TYR A 425 0.82 -15.50 -3.75
N ASP A 426 1.44 -16.68 -3.76
CA ASP A 426 2.17 -17.17 -4.93
C ASP A 426 1.22 -17.46 -6.09
N ARG A 427 1.59 -16.96 -7.27
CA ARG A 427 0.94 -17.25 -8.55
C ARG A 427 2.01 -17.55 -9.57
N THR A 428 2.18 -18.83 -9.86
CA THR A 428 3.28 -19.28 -10.72
C THR A 428 3.18 -18.74 -12.15
N HIS A 429 2.00 -18.62 -12.70
CA HIS A 429 1.77 -18.11 -14.05
C HIS A 429 0.70 -17.03 -14.03
N ASP A 430 0.99 -15.90 -14.65
CA ASP A 430 0.03 -14.83 -14.96
C ASP A 430 0.21 -14.43 -16.44
N LEU A 431 -0.86 -14.50 -17.20
CA LEU A 431 -0.94 -14.07 -18.60
C LEU A 431 -2.05 -13.06 -18.74
N SER A 432 -1.70 -11.87 -19.18
CA SER A 432 -2.64 -10.79 -19.44
C SER A 432 -2.55 -10.36 -20.90
N LEU A 433 -3.69 -10.28 -21.57
CA LEU A 433 -3.81 -9.81 -22.95
C LEU A 433 -4.86 -8.72 -23.02
N VAL A 434 -4.49 -7.59 -23.59
CA VAL A 434 -5.41 -6.49 -23.91
C VAL A 434 -5.28 -6.16 -25.37
N SER A 435 -6.39 -6.09 -26.09
CA SER A 435 -6.40 -5.74 -27.51
C SER A 435 -7.52 -4.76 -27.82
N SER A 436 -7.26 -3.90 -28.79
CA SER A 436 -8.23 -2.99 -29.39
C SER A 436 -8.08 -3.03 -30.90
N TYR A 437 -9.16 -3.31 -31.62
CA TYR A 437 -9.19 -3.38 -33.07
C TYR A 437 -10.15 -2.34 -33.62
N GLN A 438 -9.59 -1.35 -34.31
CA GLN A 438 -10.34 -0.32 -35.02
C GLN A 438 -10.68 -0.82 -36.41
N LEU A 439 -11.92 -1.31 -36.57
CA LEU A 439 -12.42 -1.82 -37.85
C LEU A 439 -12.52 -0.67 -38.86
N ASN A 440 -13.15 0.45 -38.43
CA ASN A 440 -13.30 1.70 -39.19
C ASN A 440 -13.54 2.87 -38.20
N ASP A 441 -13.84 4.07 -38.71
CA ASP A 441 -14.02 5.27 -37.88
C ASP A 441 -15.22 5.20 -36.92
N ARG A 442 -16.13 4.26 -37.11
CA ARG A 442 -17.36 4.10 -36.30
C ARG A 442 -17.31 2.90 -35.35
N TRP A 443 -16.48 1.89 -35.64
CA TRP A 443 -16.46 0.64 -34.91
C TRP A 443 -15.07 0.37 -34.35
N ASN A 444 -14.99 0.23 -33.04
CA ASN A 444 -13.82 -0.22 -32.31
C ASN A 444 -14.22 -1.38 -31.40
N PHE A 445 -13.49 -2.49 -31.50
CA PHE A 445 -13.63 -3.68 -30.65
C PHE A 445 -12.48 -3.73 -29.65
N ALA A 446 -12.80 -3.92 -28.40
CA ALA A 446 -11.80 -4.12 -27.36
C ALA A 446 -12.04 -5.45 -26.65
N ALA A 447 -10.97 -6.17 -26.35
CA ALA A 447 -11.01 -7.42 -25.61
C ALA A 447 -9.89 -7.44 -24.59
N ASN A 448 -10.15 -8.01 -23.43
CA ASN A 448 -9.17 -8.35 -22.42
C ASN A 448 -9.31 -9.83 -22.05
N PHE A 449 -8.19 -10.46 -21.79
CA PHE A 449 -8.13 -11.83 -21.31
C PHE A 449 -7.07 -11.90 -20.23
N VAL A 450 -7.40 -12.54 -19.11
CA VAL A 450 -6.48 -12.77 -17.99
C VAL A 450 -6.55 -14.25 -17.63
N TYR A 451 -5.39 -14.87 -17.52
CA TYR A 451 -5.22 -16.20 -16.95
C TYR A 451 -4.19 -16.13 -15.84
N ALA A 452 -4.53 -16.65 -14.68
CA ALA A 452 -3.60 -16.80 -13.55
C ALA A 452 -3.77 -18.18 -12.93
N THR A 453 -2.69 -18.78 -12.47
CA THR A 453 -2.75 -19.99 -11.64
C THR A 453 -3.42 -19.67 -10.31
N GLY A 454 -4.10 -20.65 -9.71
CA GLY A 454 -4.69 -20.54 -8.39
C GLY A 454 -3.65 -20.27 -7.31
N ASN A 455 -4.09 -19.68 -6.21
CA ASN A 455 -3.25 -19.48 -5.03
C ASN A 455 -3.07 -20.82 -4.28
N PRO A 456 -1.92 -21.04 -3.65
CA PRO A 456 -1.74 -22.16 -2.72
C PRO A 456 -2.73 -22.08 -1.57
N THR A 457 -3.26 -23.22 -1.17
CA THR A 457 -4.20 -23.33 -0.06
C THR A 457 -3.76 -24.46 0.86
N SER A 458 -3.74 -24.21 2.16
CA SER A 458 -3.49 -25.21 3.19
C SER A 458 -4.80 -25.87 3.59
N TYR A 459 -4.80 -27.18 3.67
CA TYR A 459 -5.92 -27.96 4.21
C TYR A 459 -5.46 -28.71 5.46
N PRO A 460 -6.25 -28.70 6.55
CA PRO A 460 -5.96 -29.52 7.70
C PRO A 460 -6.06 -31.00 7.29
N VAL A 461 -5.03 -31.81 7.59
CA VAL A 461 -4.96 -33.23 7.22
C VAL A 461 -5.29 -34.15 8.37
N ALA A 462 -5.19 -33.69 9.62
CA ALA A 462 -5.61 -34.36 10.84
C ALA A 462 -5.78 -33.35 11.99
N LYS A 463 -6.56 -33.72 13.00
CA LYS A 463 -6.55 -33.12 14.32
C LYS A 463 -5.87 -34.05 15.29
#